data_ad92812f2ca327123450a47c57a0b5c3
#
_entry.id   ad92812f2ca327123450a47c57a0b5c3
#
_cell.length_a   1.000
_cell.length_b   1.000
_cell.length_c   1.000
_cell.angle_alpha   90.00
_cell.angle_beta   90.00
_cell.angle_gamma   90.00
#
_symmetry.space_group_name_H-M   'P 1'
#
loop_
_entity.id
_entity.type
_entity.pdbx_description
1 polymer ?
#
loop_
_entity_poly.entity_id
_entity_poly.type
_entity_poly.pdbx_seq_one_letter_code
_entity_poly.pdbx_strand_id
1 'polypeptide(L)'
;MHNRHLAALMVAGSVALAASVVGIAQSAPAPAPAAAPAPLVILDFKPTLSDLMTMLIQPRHQKLWAAAQQRNWTLAAFQLREMRAGFDKIAATIPKYINIDLGPTFINIMDSQVRAVNGAITSQNSMLFTSAFADLTASCNSCHEALNHAFLVMKVPEVTGYANQDFRVIPGVTPPPPAAKK
;
A
#
# COMPACT_ATOMS: atom_id res chain seq x y z
N MET A 1 63.19 6.54 32.37
CA MET A 1 64.36 6.10 31.58
C MET A 1 64.12 6.59 30.16
N HIS A 2 64.53 7.75 29.88
CA HIS A 2 65.73 8.25 29.19
C HIS A 2 65.93 7.52 27.84
N ASN A 3 65.70 8.17 26.71
CA ASN A 3 66.85 8.65 25.93
C ASN A 3 66.41 9.67 24.84
N ARG A 4 67.04 10.82 24.96
CA ARG A 4 67.08 11.90 23.99
C ARG A 4 68.26 11.57 23.02
N HIS A 5 68.06 11.76 21.71
CA HIS A 5 69.25 12.07 20.85
C HIS A 5 68.84 13.18 19.88
N LEU A 6 69.67 14.22 20.03
CA LEU A 6 69.82 15.39 19.18
C LEU A 6 70.60 15.06 17.90
N ALA A 7 70.54 15.98 16.99
CA ALA A 7 71.48 16.41 15.91
C ALA A 7 70.99 16.01 14.52
N ALA A 8 71.11 16.80 13.45
CA ALA A 8 71.88 17.99 13.19
C ALA A 8 71.32 18.72 11.98
N LEU A 9 71.43 20.04 11.94
CA LEU A 9 71.22 20.90 10.78
C LEU A 9 72.17 20.55 9.62
N MET A 10 71.60 20.53 8.38
CA MET A 10 72.39 20.81 7.16
C MET A 10 71.61 21.82 6.32
N VAL A 11 72.13 22.99 6.19
CA VAL A 11 71.73 24.04 5.27
C VAL A 11 72.37 23.75 3.93
N ALA A 12 71.57 23.49 2.90
CA ALA A 12 72.05 23.48 1.51
C ALA A 12 71.21 24.46 0.72
N GLY A 13 71.77 25.55 0.34
CA GLY A 13 71.18 26.56 -0.51
C GLY A 13 70.98 26.02 -1.93
N SER A 14 69.80 26.16 -2.46
CA SER A 14 69.55 25.90 -3.86
C SER A 14 68.96 27.15 -4.51
N VAL A 15 69.62 27.64 -5.50
CA VAL A 15 69.28 28.75 -6.37
C VAL A 15 68.03 28.39 -7.15
N ALA A 16 66.98 29.13 -6.93
CA ALA A 16 65.69 28.95 -7.71
C ALA A 16 65.84 29.71 -9.04
N LEU A 17 65.89 28.94 -10.14
CA LEU A 17 65.63 29.48 -11.47
C LEU A 17 64.09 29.64 -11.59
N ALA A 18 63.63 30.88 -11.69
CA ALA A 18 62.21 31.17 -12.02
C ALA A 18 61.98 30.94 -13.51
N ALA A 19 61.38 29.82 -13.86
CA ALA A 19 60.79 29.57 -15.18
C ALA A 19 59.39 30.16 -15.23
N SER A 20 59.22 31.25 -15.97
CA SER A 20 57.88 31.82 -16.24
C SER A 20 57.12 30.88 -17.16
N VAL A 21 56.20 30.10 -16.60
CA VAL A 21 55.25 29.31 -17.38
C VAL A 21 54.11 30.24 -17.78
N VAL A 22 54.06 30.62 -19.05
CA VAL A 22 52.90 31.28 -19.65
C VAL A 22 51.77 30.24 -19.70
N GLY A 23 50.85 30.30 -18.72
CA GLY A 23 49.68 29.47 -18.68
C GLY A 23 48.72 29.86 -19.80
N ILE A 24 48.62 29.01 -20.80
CA ILE A 24 47.50 29.11 -21.77
C ILE A 24 46.24 28.71 -21.03
N ALA A 25 45.41 29.67 -20.70
CA ALA A 25 44.09 29.41 -20.14
C ALA A 25 43.24 28.67 -21.19
N GLN A 26 43.16 27.34 -21.07
CA GLN A 26 42.20 26.58 -21.83
C GLN A 26 40.81 26.90 -21.28
N SER A 27 40.01 27.63 -22.05
CA SER A 27 38.60 27.83 -21.76
C SER A 27 37.90 26.49 -21.70
N ALA A 28 37.35 26.13 -20.54
CA ALA A 28 36.52 24.92 -20.42
C ALA A 28 35.34 25.01 -21.41
N PRO A 29 35.03 23.93 -22.14
CA PRO A 29 33.88 23.94 -23.03
C PRO A 29 32.63 24.24 -22.23
N ALA A 30 31.74 25.09 -22.78
CA ALA A 30 30.47 25.44 -22.16
C ALA A 30 29.67 24.14 -21.89
N PRO A 31 28.99 24.03 -20.74
CA PRO A 31 28.15 22.87 -20.45
C PRO A 31 27.13 22.69 -21.56
N ALA A 32 27.02 21.48 -22.08
CA ALA A 32 26.02 21.15 -23.08
C ALA A 32 24.61 21.49 -22.54
N PRO A 33 23.69 22.00 -23.38
CA PRO A 33 22.34 22.25 -22.96
C PRO A 33 21.74 21.01 -22.32
N ALA A 34 21.14 21.14 -21.14
CA ALA A 34 20.44 20.04 -20.49
C ALA A 34 19.40 19.47 -21.45
N ALA A 35 19.46 18.18 -21.70
CA ALA A 35 18.46 17.51 -22.55
C ALA A 35 17.06 17.80 -21.99
N ALA A 36 16.13 18.20 -22.85
CA ALA A 36 14.73 18.39 -22.46
C ALA A 36 14.23 17.09 -21.80
N PRO A 37 13.44 17.19 -20.69
CA PRO A 37 12.89 16.01 -20.06
C PRO A 37 12.09 15.20 -21.08
N ALA A 38 12.29 13.89 -21.12
CA ALA A 38 11.54 13.00 -21.97
C ALA A 38 10.03 13.17 -21.68
N PRO A 39 9.16 13.14 -22.69
CA PRO A 39 7.73 13.25 -22.47
C PRO A 39 7.26 12.14 -21.52
N LEU A 40 6.47 12.51 -20.50
CA LEU A 40 5.84 11.54 -19.61
C LEU A 40 4.91 10.65 -20.42
N VAL A 41 5.26 9.40 -20.56
CA VAL A 41 4.35 8.38 -21.13
C VAL A 41 3.31 8.09 -20.05
N ILE A 42 2.12 8.67 -20.20
CA ILE A 42 0.95 8.28 -19.38
C ILE A 42 0.54 6.90 -19.89
N LEU A 43 0.87 5.87 -19.14
CA LEU A 43 0.32 4.53 -19.40
C LEU A 43 -1.18 4.57 -19.08
N ASP A 44 -2.01 4.34 -20.08
CA ASP A 44 -3.46 4.16 -19.93
C ASP A 44 -3.70 2.79 -19.27
N PHE A 45 -3.51 2.73 -17.94
CA PHE A 45 -3.69 1.51 -17.17
C PHE A 45 -5.19 1.21 -17.03
N LYS A 46 -5.64 0.15 -17.71
CA LYS A 46 -7.01 -0.37 -17.61
C LYS A 46 -7.02 -1.65 -16.79
N PRO A 47 -7.29 -1.55 -15.48
CA PRO A 47 -7.30 -2.73 -14.62
C PRO A 47 -8.42 -3.70 -15.01
N THR A 48 -8.13 -4.98 -14.96
CA THR A 48 -9.14 -6.04 -15.06
C THR A 48 -9.94 -6.18 -13.76
N LEU A 49 -11.06 -6.90 -13.79
CA LEU A 49 -11.80 -7.22 -12.57
C LEU A 49 -10.91 -7.97 -11.55
N SER A 50 -10.08 -8.90 -12.04
CA SER A 50 -9.13 -9.64 -11.19
C SER A 50 -8.12 -8.73 -10.51
N ASP A 51 -7.56 -7.76 -11.24
CA ASP A 51 -6.63 -6.78 -10.66
C ASP A 51 -7.30 -5.99 -9.53
N LEU A 52 -8.51 -5.49 -9.78
CA LEU A 52 -9.24 -4.69 -8.80
C LEU A 52 -9.64 -5.53 -7.56
N MET A 53 -10.09 -6.78 -7.75
CA MET A 53 -10.39 -7.68 -6.64
C MET A 53 -9.15 -7.96 -5.78
N THR A 54 -8.02 -8.23 -6.42
CA THR A 54 -6.75 -8.48 -5.73
C THR A 54 -6.21 -7.24 -5.03
N MET A 55 -6.32 -6.08 -5.65
CA MET A 55 -5.77 -4.83 -5.10
C MET A 55 -6.67 -4.19 -4.04
N LEU A 56 -7.99 -4.24 -4.21
CA LEU A 56 -8.93 -3.48 -3.38
C LEU A 56 -9.69 -4.32 -2.36
N ILE A 57 -10.05 -5.56 -2.70
CA ILE A 57 -10.96 -6.36 -1.88
C ILE A 57 -10.21 -7.38 -1.01
N GLN A 58 -9.42 -8.23 -1.61
CA GLN A 58 -8.73 -9.32 -0.90
C GLN A 58 -7.87 -8.83 0.27
N PRO A 59 -7.07 -7.75 0.16
CA PRO A 59 -6.32 -7.22 1.28
C PRO A 59 -7.22 -6.70 2.41
N ARG A 60 -8.37 -6.11 2.09
CA ARG A 60 -9.31 -5.58 3.08
C ARG A 60 -10.01 -6.70 3.85
N HIS A 61 -10.40 -7.77 3.15
CA HIS A 61 -10.96 -8.96 3.78
C HIS A 61 -10.00 -9.56 4.83
N GLN A 62 -8.72 -9.77 4.48
CA GLN A 62 -7.73 -10.29 5.41
C GLN A 62 -7.46 -9.34 6.60
N LYS A 63 -7.31 -8.03 6.32
CA LYS A 63 -7.03 -7.04 7.36
C LYS A 63 -8.21 -6.80 8.29
N LEU A 64 -9.43 -6.91 7.79
CA LEU A 64 -10.66 -6.85 8.58
C LEU A 64 -10.70 -7.97 9.62
N TRP A 65 -10.44 -9.20 9.17
CA TRP A 65 -10.32 -10.36 10.06
C TRP A 65 -9.24 -10.17 11.11
N ALA A 66 -8.01 -9.83 10.68
CA ALA A 66 -6.87 -9.64 11.57
C ALA A 66 -7.12 -8.58 12.65
N ALA A 67 -7.73 -7.45 12.29
CA ALA A 67 -8.08 -6.39 13.23
C ALA A 67 -9.09 -6.86 14.29
N ALA A 68 -10.13 -7.57 13.86
CA ALA A 68 -11.15 -8.06 14.78
C ALA A 68 -10.63 -9.16 15.74
N GLN A 69 -9.71 -10.04 15.26
CA GLN A 69 -9.04 -11.01 16.13
C GLN A 69 -8.24 -10.33 17.25
N GLN A 70 -7.72 -9.14 17.02
CA GLN A 70 -7.04 -8.31 18.02
C GLN A 70 -8.00 -7.37 18.77
N ARG A 71 -9.32 -7.51 18.55
CA ARG A 71 -10.36 -6.62 19.10
C ARG A 71 -10.12 -5.14 18.80
N ASN A 72 -9.37 -4.86 17.73
CA ASN A 72 -9.20 -3.50 17.19
C ASN A 72 -10.40 -3.13 16.34
N TRP A 73 -11.53 -2.87 17.00
CA TRP A 73 -12.81 -2.59 16.36
C TRP A 73 -12.78 -1.34 15.49
N THR A 74 -11.96 -0.38 15.87
CA THR A 74 -11.68 0.84 15.09
C THR A 74 -11.04 0.51 13.75
N LEU A 75 -9.98 -0.30 13.75
CA LEU A 75 -9.32 -0.75 12.53
C LEU A 75 -10.22 -1.68 11.71
N ALA A 76 -10.99 -2.54 12.37
CA ALA A 76 -11.97 -3.40 11.71
C ALA A 76 -13.03 -2.57 10.96
N ALA A 77 -13.61 -1.56 11.61
CA ALA A 77 -14.56 -0.65 10.99
C ALA A 77 -13.95 0.09 9.77
N PHE A 78 -12.69 0.53 9.90
CA PHE A 78 -11.96 1.13 8.78
C PHE A 78 -11.83 0.17 7.60
N GLN A 79 -11.40 -1.08 7.85
CA GLN A 79 -11.20 -2.06 6.77
C GLN A 79 -12.52 -2.45 6.08
N LEU A 80 -13.61 -2.58 6.85
CA LEU A 80 -14.94 -2.85 6.30
C LEU A 80 -15.42 -1.71 5.39
N ARG A 81 -15.25 -0.46 5.82
CA ARG A 81 -15.59 0.71 5.02
C ARG A 81 -14.77 0.77 3.73
N GLU A 82 -13.46 0.53 3.81
CA GLU A 82 -12.58 0.55 2.64
C GLU A 82 -12.89 -0.60 1.67
N MET A 83 -13.30 -1.78 2.19
CA MET A 83 -13.74 -2.89 1.35
C MET A 83 -15.02 -2.53 0.60
N ARG A 84 -16.01 -1.93 1.28
CA ARG A 84 -17.23 -1.45 0.63
C ARG A 84 -16.95 -0.40 -0.45
N ALA A 85 -16.12 0.60 -0.13
CA ALA A 85 -15.69 1.60 -1.11
C ALA A 85 -14.92 0.98 -2.29
N GLY A 86 -14.23 -0.14 -2.07
CA GLY A 86 -13.59 -0.94 -3.12
C GLY A 86 -14.61 -1.51 -4.10
N PHE A 87 -15.70 -2.10 -3.63
CA PHE A 87 -16.78 -2.59 -4.48
C PHE A 87 -17.43 -1.48 -5.29
N ASP A 88 -17.67 -0.31 -4.67
CA ASP A 88 -18.21 0.85 -5.38
C ASP A 88 -17.29 1.31 -6.52
N LYS A 89 -15.96 1.34 -6.26
CA LYS A 89 -14.96 1.68 -7.28
C LYS A 89 -14.92 0.64 -8.41
N ILE A 90 -15.00 -0.65 -8.08
CA ILE A 90 -15.03 -1.73 -9.07
C ILE A 90 -16.26 -1.57 -9.97
N ALA A 91 -17.45 -1.38 -9.39
CA ALA A 91 -18.67 -1.19 -10.15
C ALA A 91 -18.64 0.06 -11.04
N ALA A 92 -17.97 1.13 -10.59
CA ALA A 92 -17.79 2.34 -11.39
C ALA A 92 -16.78 2.16 -12.54
N THR A 93 -15.73 1.35 -12.33
CA THR A 93 -14.66 1.12 -13.32
C THR A 93 -15.06 0.07 -14.34
N ILE A 94 -15.73 -0.98 -13.89
CA ILE A 94 -16.20 -2.11 -14.72
C ILE A 94 -17.70 -2.31 -14.40
N PRO A 95 -18.59 -1.53 -15.02
CA PRO A 95 -20.03 -1.63 -14.73
C PRO A 95 -20.64 -2.99 -15.08
N LYS A 96 -20.08 -3.64 -16.10
CA LYS A 96 -20.52 -4.95 -16.59
C LYS A 96 -19.35 -5.92 -16.71
N TYR A 97 -19.60 -7.17 -16.30
CA TYR A 97 -18.68 -8.29 -16.50
C TYR A 97 -19.48 -9.54 -16.92
N ILE A 98 -19.15 -10.13 -18.06
CA ILE A 98 -19.85 -11.30 -18.64
C ILE A 98 -21.40 -11.09 -18.63
N ASN A 99 -21.86 -9.94 -19.13
CA ASN A 99 -23.29 -9.55 -19.15
C ASN A 99 -23.97 -9.38 -17.78
N ILE A 100 -23.22 -9.36 -16.67
CA ILE A 100 -23.72 -9.13 -15.32
C ILE A 100 -23.38 -7.70 -14.91
N ASP A 101 -24.37 -6.97 -14.40
CA ASP A 101 -24.20 -5.62 -13.85
C ASP A 101 -23.61 -5.74 -12.44
N LEU A 102 -22.35 -5.32 -12.26
CA LEU A 102 -21.61 -5.54 -11.01
C LEU A 102 -22.17 -4.74 -9.84
N GLY A 103 -22.63 -3.50 -10.05
CA GLY A 103 -23.17 -2.67 -8.96
C GLY A 103 -24.36 -3.31 -8.27
N PRO A 104 -25.47 -3.60 -8.98
CA PRO A 104 -26.61 -4.33 -8.42
C PRO A 104 -26.24 -5.70 -7.84
N THR A 105 -25.32 -6.42 -8.47
CA THR A 105 -24.88 -7.74 -8.00
C THR A 105 -24.17 -7.64 -6.65
N PHE A 106 -23.26 -6.67 -6.46
CA PHE A 106 -22.60 -6.45 -5.18
C PHE A 106 -23.59 -6.08 -4.08
N ILE A 107 -24.57 -5.21 -4.39
CA ILE A 107 -25.61 -4.85 -3.42
C ILE A 107 -26.43 -6.09 -3.03
N ASN A 108 -26.89 -6.86 -3.99
CA ASN A 108 -27.77 -8.02 -3.74
C ASN A 108 -27.07 -9.13 -2.95
N ILE A 109 -25.78 -9.38 -3.21
CA ILE A 109 -25.05 -10.49 -2.60
C ILE A 109 -24.38 -10.08 -1.28
N MET A 110 -23.87 -8.84 -1.18
CA MET A 110 -22.96 -8.46 -0.09
C MET A 110 -23.58 -7.55 0.97
N ASP A 111 -24.64 -6.78 0.65
CA ASP A 111 -25.06 -5.68 1.52
C ASP A 111 -25.58 -6.15 2.90
N SER A 112 -26.33 -7.27 2.95
CA SER A 112 -26.80 -7.84 4.23
C SER A 112 -25.65 -8.31 5.11
N GLN A 113 -24.66 -8.96 4.54
CA GLN A 113 -23.48 -9.48 5.25
C GLN A 113 -22.57 -8.35 5.72
N VAL A 114 -22.40 -7.31 4.89
CA VAL A 114 -21.66 -6.09 5.29
C VAL A 114 -22.35 -5.42 6.48
N ARG A 115 -23.70 -5.33 6.50
CA ARG A 115 -24.45 -4.80 7.64
C ARG A 115 -24.30 -5.67 8.90
N ALA A 116 -24.35 -7.00 8.76
CA ALA A 116 -24.17 -7.93 9.88
C ALA A 116 -22.76 -7.78 10.50
N VAL A 117 -21.71 -7.75 9.67
CA VAL A 117 -20.33 -7.51 10.14
C VAL A 117 -20.21 -6.15 10.81
N ASN A 118 -20.81 -5.09 10.24
CA ASN A 118 -20.82 -3.76 10.86
C ASN A 118 -21.51 -3.75 12.23
N GLY A 119 -22.63 -4.44 12.36
CA GLY A 119 -23.35 -4.60 13.64
C GLY A 119 -22.49 -5.28 14.69
N ALA A 120 -21.79 -6.35 14.33
CA ALA A 120 -20.86 -7.05 15.24
C ALA A 120 -19.68 -6.18 15.65
N ILE A 121 -19.12 -5.38 14.74
CA ILE A 121 -18.06 -4.41 15.03
C ILE A 121 -18.57 -3.33 16.00
N THR A 122 -19.75 -2.77 15.72
CA THR A 122 -20.34 -1.71 16.55
C THR A 122 -20.63 -2.19 17.97
N SER A 123 -21.12 -3.43 18.10
CA SER A 123 -21.35 -4.06 19.42
C SER A 123 -20.08 -4.64 20.05
N GLN A 124 -18.94 -4.57 19.35
CA GLN A 124 -17.64 -5.12 19.79
C GLN A 124 -17.72 -6.61 20.18
N ASN A 125 -18.60 -7.35 19.52
CA ASN A 125 -18.87 -8.75 19.83
C ASN A 125 -18.10 -9.69 18.91
N SER A 126 -17.06 -10.33 19.43
CA SER A 126 -16.19 -11.22 18.67
C SER A 126 -16.91 -12.47 18.15
N MET A 127 -17.89 -13.01 18.88
CA MET A 127 -18.64 -14.20 18.45
C MET A 127 -19.54 -13.85 17.26
N LEU A 128 -20.31 -12.76 17.36
CA LEU A 128 -21.13 -12.28 16.25
C LEU A 128 -20.28 -11.91 15.05
N PHE A 129 -19.10 -11.30 15.28
CA PHE A 129 -18.18 -10.97 14.21
C PHE A 129 -17.70 -12.22 13.46
N THR A 130 -17.29 -13.27 14.18
CA THR A 130 -16.80 -14.52 13.58
C THR A 130 -17.87 -15.14 12.68
N SER A 131 -19.11 -15.22 13.15
CA SER A 131 -20.23 -15.74 12.34
C SER A 131 -20.51 -14.86 11.12
N ALA A 132 -20.71 -13.56 11.32
CA ALA A 132 -21.02 -12.62 10.24
C ALA A 132 -19.90 -12.55 9.19
N PHE A 133 -18.63 -12.68 9.61
CA PHE A 133 -17.49 -12.70 8.71
C PHE A 133 -17.43 -13.99 7.87
N ALA A 134 -17.79 -15.13 8.47
CA ALA A 134 -17.92 -16.39 7.72
C ALA A 134 -18.99 -16.28 6.63
N ASP A 135 -20.16 -15.71 6.96
CA ASP A 135 -21.24 -15.47 6.00
C ASP A 135 -20.82 -14.49 4.89
N LEU A 136 -20.10 -13.42 5.24
CA LEU A 136 -19.51 -12.50 4.28
C LEU A 136 -18.54 -13.22 3.34
N THR A 137 -17.71 -14.11 3.88
CA THR A 137 -16.76 -14.90 3.08
C THR A 137 -17.49 -15.88 2.14
N ALA A 138 -18.56 -16.51 2.61
CA ALA A 138 -19.40 -17.37 1.78
C ALA A 138 -20.05 -16.59 0.61
N SER A 139 -20.48 -15.35 0.86
CA SER A 139 -21.04 -14.49 -0.17
C SER A 139 -20.02 -14.13 -1.27
N CYS A 140 -18.73 -14.01 -0.94
CA CYS A 140 -17.68 -13.87 -1.95
C CYS A 140 -17.68 -15.08 -2.90
N ASN A 141 -17.78 -16.29 -2.37
CA ASN A 141 -17.82 -17.51 -3.17
C ASN A 141 -19.07 -17.60 -4.04
N SER A 142 -20.24 -17.22 -3.51
CA SER A 142 -21.47 -17.17 -4.30
C SER A 142 -21.35 -16.23 -5.52
N CYS A 143 -20.69 -15.08 -5.34
CA CYS A 143 -20.42 -14.18 -6.46
C CYS A 143 -19.43 -14.79 -7.46
N HIS A 144 -18.35 -15.44 -6.98
CA HIS A 144 -17.40 -16.13 -7.84
C HIS A 144 -18.07 -17.23 -8.67
N GLU A 145 -18.96 -18.00 -8.07
CA GLU A 145 -19.76 -19.01 -8.78
C GLU A 145 -20.65 -18.38 -9.87
N ALA A 146 -21.37 -17.32 -9.53
CA ALA A 146 -22.25 -16.62 -10.47
C ALA A 146 -21.48 -16.02 -11.67
N LEU A 147 -20.22 -15.68 -11.49
CA LEU A 147 -19.33 -15.12 -12.51
C LEU A 147 -18.47 -16.19 -13.23
N ASN A 148 -18.76 -17.48 -13.07
CA ASN A 148 -17.99 -18.62 -13.61
C ASN A 148 -16.54 -18.69 -13.08
N HIS A 149 -16.32 -18.25 -11.85
CA HIS A 149 -15.03 -18.29 -11.16
C HIS A 149 -15.06 -19.16 -9.91
N ALA A 150 -15.87 -20.23 -9.89
CA ALA A 150 -16.00 -21.16 -8.77
C ALA A 150 -14.67 -21.79 -8.31
N PHE A 151 -13.62 -21.74 -9.14
CA PHE A 151 -12.28 -22.17 -8.78
C PHE A 151 -11.55 -21.17 -7.85
N LEU A 152 -12.02 -19.93 -7.72
CA LEU A 152 -11.52 -18.93 -6.78
C LEU A 152 -12.28 -19.04 -5.46
N VAL A 153 -11.78 -19.89 -4.57
CA VAL A 153 -12.43 -20.14 -3.28
C VAL A 153 -11.84 -19.25 -2.19
N MET A 154 -12.67 -18.34 -1.67
CA MET A 154 -12.34 -17.54 -0.49
C MET A 154 -12.61 -18.34 0.78
N LYS A 155 -11.76 -18.16 1.78
CA LYS A 155 -11.93 -18.76 3.11
C LYS A 155 -11.68 -17.72 4.21
N VAL A 156 -12.18 -17.98 5.41
CA VAL A 156 -11.81 -17.22 6.60
C VAL A 156 -10.30 -17.37 6.81
N PRO A 157 -9.54 -16.27 6.98
CA PRO A 157 -8.09 -16.34 7.12
C PRO A 157 -7.67 -17.09 8.39
N GLU A 158 -6.75 -18.02 8.27
CA GLU A 158 -6.16 -18.75 9.40
C GLU A 158 -4.97 -17.98 10.00
N VAL A 159 -4.25 -17.25 9.16
CA VAL A 159 -3.10 -16.43 9.55
C VAL A 159 -3.18 -15.07 8.86
N THR A 160 -2.52 -14.05 9.43
CA THR A 160 -2.42 -12.74 8.79
C THR A 160 -1.22 -12.71 7.86
N GLY A 161 -1.45 -12.37 6.58
CA GLY A 161 -0.39 -12.25 5.57
C GLY A 161 0.41 -10.93 5.61
N TYR A 162 0.18 -10.07 6.61
CA TYR A 162 0.74 -8.72 6.67
C TYR A 162 1.70 -8.55 7.85
N ALA A 163 2.90 -9.11 7.73
CA ALA A 163 3.91 -9.05 8.78
C ALA A 163 4.43 -7.63 9.09
N ASN A 164 4.20 -6.69 8.20
CA ASN A 164 4.62 -5.29 8.32
C ASN A 164 3.51 -4.36 8.85
N GLN A 165 2.40 -4.89 9.34
CA GLN A 165 1.32 -4.11 9.92
C GLN A 165 0.96 -4.65 11.33
N ASP A 166 0.88 -3.75 12.31
CA ASP A 166 0.38 -4.05 13.64
C ASP A 166 -1.15 -3.93 13.67
N PHE A 167 -1.84 -4.99 14.11
CA PHE A 167 -3.30 -5.03 14.22
C PHE A 167 -3.80 -4.80 15.63
N ARG A 168 -2.91 -4.70 16.62
CA ARG A 168 -3.28 -4.46 18.02
C ARG A 168 -3.89 -3.09 18.21
N VAL A 169 -4.66 -2.92 19.26
CA VAL A 169 -5.16 -1.60 19.69
C VAL A 169 -3.98 -0.75 20.16
N ILE A 170 -3.84 0.45 19.57
CA ILE A 170 -2.84 1.43 20.00
C ILE A 170 -3.54 2.43 20.92
N PRO A 171 -3.20 2.46 22.23
CA PRO A 171 -3.85 3.35 23.18
C PRO A 171 -3.71 4.83 22.78
N GLY A 172 -4.79 5.59 22.93
CA GLY A 172 -4.79 7.04 22.65
C GLY A 172 -4.84 7.42 21.18
N VAL A 173 -4.90 6.46 20.24
CA VAL A 173 -5.05 6.73 18.81
C VAL A 173 -6.51 6.54 18.41
N THR A 174 -7.14 7.61 17.98
CA THR A 174 -8.46 7.59 17.33
C THR A 174 -8.32 7.75 15.84
N PRO A 175 -9.10 7.03 15.02
CA PRO A 175 -9.03 7.21 13.57
C PRO A 175 -9.55 8.59 13.19
N PRO A 176 -9.05 9.15 12.07
CA PRO A 176 -9.62 10.37 11.52
C PRO A 176 -11.09 10.12 11.13
N PRO A 177 -11.94 11.16 11.18
CA PRO A 177 -13.31 11.05 10.69
C PRO A 177 -13.34 10.59 9.23
N PRO A 178 -14.40 9.92 8.79
CA PRO A 178 -14.55 9.56 7.39
C PRO A 178 -14.39 10.78 6.50
N ALA A 179 -13.64 10.65 5.40
CA ALA A 179 -13.52 11.72 4.43
C ALA A 179 -14.93 12.15 3.96
N ALA A 180 -15.20 13.45 3.96
CA ALA A 180 -16.46 13.98 3.45
C ALA A 180 -16.65 13.50 2.01
N LYS A 181 -17.85 13.01 1.70
CA LYS A 181 -18.22 12.69 0.31
C LYS A 181 -18.17 14.00 -0.48
N LYS A 182 -17.28 14.05 -1.47
CA LYS A 182 -17.28 15.12 -2.47
C LYS A 182 -18.41 14.91 -3.45
#